data_7c11e2d8d3f28ffd2476cf7188ff149b
#
_entry.id   7c11e2d8d3f28ffd2476cf7188ff149b
#
_cell.length_a   1.000
_cell.length_b   1.000
_cell.length_c   1.000
_cell.angle_alpha   90.00
_cell.angle_beta   90.00
_cell.angle_gamma   90.00
#
_symmetry.space_group_name_H-M   'P 1'
#
loop_
_entity.id
_entity.type
_entity.pdbx_description
1 polymer ?
#
loop_
_entity_poly.entity_id
_entity_poly.type
_entity_poly.pdbx_seq_one_letter_code
_entity_poly.pdbx_strand_id
1 'polypeptide(L)'
;DFRALGGADNIVVGDLTGTDVTLIALDLRGTNGTGDGQPDTLTINGTQGDDVFGAAGVVGGITIFGLQATVNVVGQEQAHDRLVLNALGGADVVDANALAAGSVQLVINGGLGADVLIGSAGDDHFSGGDGDDLVLMGAGDDVFVWNPGGDNDTVEGQAGFDTLLFHGANVSENIDISAVGQRVRFFRNVASVSMDLNDVESVDFNAAGGTDIIVVNDLHGTDLVEVNLNLAGLGGGGDLQSDTVIVNGTNGDDVVLISGDSSGTSVLGLAAQVNITGAES
;
A
#
# COMPACT_ATOMS: atom_id res chain seq x y z
N ASP A 1 11.47 -29.83 5.50
CA ASP A 1 11.45 -29.52 4.07
C ASP A 1 10.06 -29.77 3.52
N PHE A 2 9.53 -28.84 2.77
CA PHE A 2 8.26 -28.95 2.07
C PHE A 2 8.48 -28.69 0.58
N ARG A 3 7.78 -29.43 -0.28
CA ARG A 3 7.78 -29.23 -1.74
C ARG A 3 6.36 -29.09 -2.22
N ALA A 4 6.06 -28.00 -2.87
CA ALA A 4 4.76 -27.70 -3.46
C ALA A 4 4.46 -28.62 -4.66
N LEU A 5 5.45 -28.88 -5.49
CA LEU A 5 5.38 -29.76 -6.66
C LEU A 5 4.50 -29.29 -7.82
N GLY A 6 3.83 -28.24 -7.67
CA GLY A 6 3.02 -27.58 -8.71
C GLY A 6 1.52 -27.59 -8.42
N GLY A 7 0.87 -26.54 -8.87
CA GLY A 7 -0.49 -26.11 -8.55
C GLY A 7 -0.45 -24.80 -7.79
N ALA A 8 -1.59 -24.19 -7.57
CA ALA A 8 -1.69 -22.99 -6.74
C ALA A 8 -1.69 -23.40 -5.26
N ASP A 9 -0.58 -23.16 -4.59
CA ASP A 9 -0.39 -23.54 -3.20
C ASP A 9 -0.53 -22.33 -2.25
N ASN A 10 -1.09 -22.57 -1.08
CA ASN A 10 -1.17 -21.57 0.00
C ASN A 10 -0.44 -22.12 1.23
N ILE A 11 0.72 -21.56 1.54
CA ILE A 11 1.61 -21.99 2.58
C ILE A 11 1.64 -20.92 3.67
N VAL A 12 1.34 -21.30 4.91
CA VAL A 12 1.36 -20.37 6.05
C VAL A 12 2.38 -20.87 7.08
N VAL A 13 3.33 -20.02 7.42
CA VAL A 13 4.24 -20.20 8.57
C VAL A 13 3.76 -19.27 9.67
N GLY A 14 3.19 -19.86 10.73
CA GLY A 14 2.73 -19.13 11.90
C GLY A 14 3.83 -18.95 12.94
N ASP A 15 3.45 -18.43 14.12
CA ASP A 15 4.34 -18.30 15.25
C ASP A 15 4.86 -19.69 15.71
N LEU A 16 6.18 -19.83 15.70
CA LEU A 16 6.89 -21.03 16.12
C LEU A 16 7.60 -20.86 17.47
N THR A 17 7.33 -19.77 18.17
CA THR A 17 7.93 -19.48 19.48
C THR A 17 7.73 -20.64 20.45
N GLY A 18 8.81 -21.05 21.09
CA GLY A 18 8.81 -22.17 22.02
C GLY A 18 8.85 -23.56 21.39
N THR A 19 9.00 -23.64 20.06
CA THR A 19 9.27 -24.92 19.36
C THR A 19 10.77 -25.09 19.12
N ASP A 20 11.21 -26.31 18.78
CA ASP A 20 12.60 -26.60 18.39
C ASP A 20 12.86 -26.35 16.88
N VAL A 21 11.88 -25.85 16.14
CA VAL A 21 12.02 -25.57 14.69
C VAL A 21 12.83 -24.30 14.50
N THR A 22 13.98 -24.40 13.86
CA THR A 22 14.89 -23.27 13.57
C THR A 22 15.10 -23.04 12.09
N LEU A 23 14.65 -23.98 11.24
CA LEU A 23 14.80 -23.86 9.78
C LEU A 23 13.62 -24.52 9.08
N ILE A 24 13.06 -23.79 8.13
CA ILE A 24 12.05 -24.28 7.18
C ILE A 24 12.63 -24.11 5.78
N ALA A 25 12.59 -25.16 4.97
CA ALA A 25 12.98 -25.09 3.55
C ALA A 25 11.74 -25.38 2.70
N LEU A 26 11.41 -24.45 1.84
CA LEU A 26 10.24 -24.48 0.94
C LEU A 26 10.75 -24.52 -0.51
N ASP A 27 10.23 -25.43 -1.29
CA ASP A 27 10.54 -25.58 -2.72
C ASP A 27 9.22 -25.47 -3.50
N LEU A 28 9.02 -24.33 -4.17
CA LEU A 28 7.84 -24.00 -4.97
C LEU A 28 7.95 -24.51 -6.42
N ARG A 29 9.04 -25.19 -6.76
CA ARG A 29 9.24 -25.69 -8.11
C ARG A 29 8.30 -26.86 -8.42
N GLY A 30 7.78 -26.83 -9.62
CA GLY A 30 7.02 -27.95 -10.18
C GLY A 30 7.85 -29.24 -10.29
N THR A 31 7.19 -30.33 -10.66
CA THR A 31 7.81 -31.68 -10.78
C THR A 31 8.95 -31.76 -11.77
N ASN A 32 9.08 -30.78 -12.67
CA ASN A 32 10.19 -30.66 -13.64
C ASN A 32 11.41 -29.93 -13.07
N GLY A 33 11.34 -29.40 -11.83
CA GLY A 33 12.41 -28.70 -11.16
C GLY A 33 12.57 -27.21 -11.55
N THR A 34 11.60 -26.67 -12.30
CA THR A 34 11.48 -25.24 -12.62
C THR A 34 10.21 -24.69 -11.99
N GLY A 35 10.00 -23.37 -12.03
CA GLY A 35 8.71 -22.78 -11.72
C GLY A 35 7.58 -23.45 -12.52
N ASP A 36 6.38 -23.47 -11.99
CA ASP A 36 5.26 -24.20 -12.59
C ASP A 36 4.23 -23.28 -13.27
N GLY A 37 4.42 -21.94 -13.16
CA GLY A 37 3.54 -20.93 -13.75
C GLY A 37 2.18 -20.83 -13.07
N GLN A 38 2.04 -21.35 -11.85
CA GLN A 38 0.83 -21.24 -11.04
C GLN A 38 1.06 -20.28 -9.86
N PRO A 39 0.01 -19.61 -9.37
CA PRO A 39 0.17 -18.64 -8.30
C PRO A 39 0.31 -19.33 -6.92
N ASP A 40 1.46 -19.23 -6.31
CA ASP A 40 1.68 -19.64 -4.93
C ASP A 40 1.64 -18.45 -3.99
N THR A 41 1.10 -18.66 -2.79
CA THR A 41 1.11 -17.65 -1.73
C THR A 41 1.82 -18.20 -0.50
N LEU A 42 2.90 -17.54 -0.12
CA LEU A 42 3.60 -17.80 1.13
C LEU A 42 3.30 -16.68 2.12
N THR A 43 2.67 -17.03 3.22
CA THR A 43 2.38 -16.11 4.33
C THR A 43 3.28 -16.42 5.51
N ILE A 44 4.00 -15.42 5.99
CA ILE A 44 4.83 -15.49 7.20
C ILE A 44 4.19 -14.59 8.24
N ASN A 45 3.86 -15.15 9.37
CA ASN A 45 3.31 -14.40 10.50
C ASN A 45 4.37 -14.21 11.58
N GLY A 46 4.49 -12.97 12.06
CA GLY A 46 5.15 -12.63 13.30
C GLY A 46 4.39 -13.13 14.54
N THR A 47 4.59 -12.47 15.64
CA THR A 47 3.93 -12.79 16.94
C THR A 47 2.87 -11.73 17.30
N GLN A 48 2.42 -11.72 18.54
CA GLN A 48 1.57 -10.64 19.09
C GLN A 48 2.38 -9.64 19.94
N GLY A 49 3.67 -9.67 19.86
CA GLY A 49 4.58 -8.75 20.56
C GLY A 49 5.61 -8.20 19.60
N ASP A 50 6.40 -7.24 20.02
CA ASP A 50 7.36 -6.54 19.20
C ASP A 50 8.33 -7.48 18.49
N ASP A 51 8.28 -7.51 17.16
CA ASP A 51 9.10 -8.35 16.29
C ASP A 51 10.08 -7.51 15.45
N VAL A 52 11.22 -8.10 15.11
CA VAL A 52 12.15 -7.56 14.12
C VAL A 52 12.50 -8.67 13.15
N PHE A 53 11.94 -8.63 11.95
CA PHE A 53 12.17 -9.66 10.95
C PHE A 53 12.16 -9.08 9.53
N GLY A 54 12.56 -9.86 8.56
CA GLY A 54 12.61 -9.39 7.19
C GLY A 54 12.87 -10.46 6.16
N ALA A 55 12.99 -10.03 4.91
CA ALA A 55 13.26 -10.87 3.77
C ALA A 55 14.45 -10.35 2.96
N ALA A 56 15.26 -11.26 2.47
CA ALA A 56 16.38 -10.96 1.60
C ALA A 56 16.50 -11.99 0.49
N GLY A 57 17.04 -11.60 -0.65
CA GLY A 57 17.31 -12.55 -1.72
C GLY A 57 17.18 -11.97 -3.12
N VAL A 58 17.21 -12.88 -4.06
CA VAL A 58 17.19 -12.59 -5.50
C VAL A 58 16.24 -13.56 -6.21
N VAL A 59 16.03 -13.34 -7.50
CA VAL A 59 15.30 -14.31 -8.35
C VAL A 59 15.84 -15.72 -8.15
N GLY A 60 14.96 -16.65 -7.78
CA GLY A 60 15.27 -18.06 -7.57
C GLY A 60 15.63 -18.47 -6.15
N GLY A 61 15.76 -17.54 -5.21
CA GLY A 61 15.94 -17.87 -3.80
C GLY A 61 15.83 -16.69 -2.86
N ILE A 62 14.93 -16.80 -1.90
CA ILE A 62 14.73 -15.80 -0.84
C ILE A 62 14.84 -16.46 0.54
N THR A 63 15.21 -15.65 1.52
CA THR A 63 15.32 -16.06 2.92
C THR A 63 14.56 -15.08 3.79
N ILE A 64 13.65 -15.57 4.62
CA ILE A 64 13.00 -14.81 5.69
C ILE A 64 13.71 -15.13 7.00
N PHE A 65 14.05 -14.10 7.77
CA PHE A 65 14.88 -14.19 8.98
C PHE A 65 14.35 -13.24 10.07
N GLY A 66 14.84 -13.41 11.30
CA GLY A 66 14.49 -12.58 12.45
C GLY A 66 13.46 -13.22 13.40
N LEU A 67 12.60 -14.10 12.88
CA LEU A 67 11.65 -14.89 13.69
C LEU A 67 12.32 -16.16 14.27
N GLN A 68 11.55 -16.98 15.02
CA GLN A 68 12.03 -18.21 15.65
C GLN A 68 12.70 -19.16 14.65
N ALA A 69 12.18 -19.28 13.44
CA ALA A 69 12.75 -20.09 12.38
C ALA A 69 13.14 -19.24 11.19
N THR A 70 14.29 -19.52 10.58
CA THR A 70 14.63 -19.04 9.26
C THR A 70 13.84 -19.80 8.20
N VAL A 71 13.25 -19.12 7.23
CA VAL A 71 12.52 -19.74 6.12
C VAL A 71 13.29 -19.48 4.83
N ASN A 72 13.77 -20.56 4.19
CA ASN A 72 14.41 -20.50 2.87
C ASN A 72 13.42 -20.97 1.81
N VAL A 73 13.24 -20.16 0.77
CA VAL A 73 12.30 -20.42 -0.33
C VAL A 73 13.09 -20.47 -1.64
N VAL A 74 12.81 -21.45 -2.46
CA VAL A 74 13.36 -21.57 -3.81
C VAL A 74 12.25 -21.84 -4.81
N GLY A 75 12.46 -21.38 -6.04
CA GLY A 75 11.55 -21.65 -7.15
C GLY A 75 10.40 -20.65 -7.27
N GLN A 76 10.40 -19.60 -6.47
CA GLN A 76 9.41 -18.52 -6.58
C GLN A 76 9.50 -17.83 -7.95
N GLU A 77 8.34 -17.41 -8.46
CA GLU A 77 8.15 -16.74 -9.74
C GLU A 77 7.44 -15.39 -9.52
N GLN A 78 8.12 -14.27 -9.75
CA GLN A 78 7.57 -12.92 -9.51
C GLN A 78 6.23 -12.67 -10.22
N ALA A 79 6.03 -13.24 -11.41
CA ALA A 79 4.81 -13.03 -12.19
C ALA A 79 3.58 -13.71 -11.57
N HIS A 80 3.77 -14.68 -10.69
CA HIS A 80 2.71 -15.56 -10.18
C HIS A 80 2.68 -15.60 -8.66
N ASP A 81 3.84 -15.65 -7.99
CA ASP A 81 3.94 -15.95 -6.58
C ASP A 81 3.97 -14.70 -5.71
N ARG A 82 3.43 -14.85 -4.51
CA ARG A 82 3.30 -13.79 -3.52
C ARG A 82 3.92 -14.18 -2.19
N LEU A 83 4.72 -13.27 -1.63
CA LEU A 83 5.18 -13.30 -0.25
C LEU A 83 4.36 -12.29 0.56
N VAL A 84 3.72 -12.74 1.62
CA VAL A 84 2.98 -11.91 2.57
C VAL A 84 3.69 -11.96 3.91
N LEU A 85 4.14 -10.81 4.41
CA LEU A 85 4.76 -10.64 5.72
C LEU A 85 3.74 -9.93 6.62
N ASN A 86 3.24 -10.61 7.64
CA ASN A 86 2.32 -10.05 8.63
C ASN A 86 3.04 -9.89 9.96
N ALA A 87 3.17 -8.69 10.46
CA ALA A 87 3.79 -8.43 11.76
C ALA A 87 2.84 -8.78 12.92
N LEU A 88 1.53 -8.56 12.72
CA LEU A 88 0.39 -8.88 13.58
C LEU A 88 0.16 -7.88 14.70
N GLY A 89 0.97 -7.85 15.72
CA GLY A 89 0.75 -6.90 16.81
C GLY A 89 1.96 -6.73 17.71
N GLY A 90 2.18 -5.53 18.12
CA GLY A 90 3.39 -5.04 18.75
C GLY A 90 3.85 -3.77 18.05
N ALA A 91 5.00 -3.26 18.40
CA ALA A 91 5.67 -2.22 17.63
C ALA A 91 6.79 -2.91 16.82
N ASP A 92 6.49 -3.21 15.57
CA ASP A 92 7.27 -4.14 14.77
C ASP A 92 8.21 -3.45 13.78
N VAL A 93 9.24 -4.15 13.35
CA VAL A 93 10.10 -3.76 12.23
C VAL A 93 10.12 -4.88 11.21
N VAL A 94 9.58 -4.62 10.02
CA VAL A 94 9.65 -5.53 8.87
C VAL A 94 10.57 -4.95 7.83
N ASP A 95 11.67 -5.63 7.51
CA ASP A 95 12.70 -5.12 6.60
C ASP A 95 12.90 -6.05 5.40
N ALA A 96 12.49 -5.57 4.22
CA ALA A 96 12.68 -6.25 2.94
C ALA A 96 13.66 -5.53 1.99
N ASN A 97 14.42 -4.55 2.47
CA ASN A 97 15.31 -3.74 1.62
C ASN A 97 16.40 -4.54 0.89
N ALA A 98 16.71 -5.74 1.38
CA ALA A 98 17.67 -6.65 0.77
C ALA A 98 17.02 -7.67 -0.21
N LEU A 99 15.74 -7.50 -0.53
CA LEU A 99 15.03 -8.31 -1.51
C LEU A 99 15.10 -7.60 -2.87
N ALA A 100 15.72 -8.26 -3.84
CA ALA A 100 15.91 -7.67 -5.16
C ALA A 100 14.61 -7.61 -5.97
N ALA A 101 14.51 -6.60 -6.84
CA ALA A 101 13.42 -6.50 -7.81
C ALA A 101 13.23 -7.80 -8.59
N GLY A 102 11.98 -8.13 -8.91
CA GLY A 102 11.65 -9.32 -9.68
C GLY A 102 11.79 -10.65 -8.92
N SER A 103 12.00 -10.62 -7.60
CA SER A 103 12.11 -11.84 -6.80
C SER A 103 10.76 -12.50 -6.52
N VAL A 104 9.76 -11.72 -6.15
CA VAL A 104 8.40 -12.16 -5.78
C VAL A 104 7.49 -10.93 -5.71
N GLN A 105 6.17 -11.10 -5.74
CA GLN A 105 5.24 -10.02 -5.35
C GLN A 105 5.23 -9.91 -3.83
N LEU A 106 5.61 -8.75 -3.28
CA LEU A 106 5.68 -8.56 -1.83
C LEU A 106 4.46 -7.82 -1.29
N VAL A 107 3.95 -8.28 -0.16
CA VAL A 107 2.92 -7.61 0.64
C VAL A 107 3.40 -7.55 2.08
N ILE A 108 3.38 -6.37 2.69
CA ILE A 108 3.75 -6.16 4.10
C ILE A 108 2.56 -5.57 4.85
N ASN A 109 2.15 -6.22 5.92
CA ASN A 109 1.10 -5.76 6.83
C ASN A 109 1.69 -5.59 8.23
N GLY A 110 1.64 -4.39 8.78
CA GLY A 110 2.05 -4.08 10.16
C GLY A 110 1.12 -4.73 11.16
N GLY A 111 -0.09 -4.27 11.23
CA GLY A 111 -1.11 -4.87 12.10
C GLY A 111 -1.55 -3.94 13.21
N LEU A 112 -1.29 -4.27 14.46
CA LEU A 112 -1.58 -3.42 15.62
C LEU A 112 -0.28 -2.87 16.20
N GLY A 113 -0.19 -1.58 16.39
CA GLY A 113 0.96 -0.91 17.01
C GLY A 113 1.67 0.02 16.05
N ALA A 114 2.68 0.72 16.52
CA ALA A 114 3.41 1.66 15.68
C ALA A 114 4.57 0.94 15.00
N ASP A 115 4.42 0.63 13.72
CA ASP A 115 5.29 -0.24 12.96
C ASP A 115 6.26 0.53 12.06
N VAL A 116 7.38 -0.10 11.73
CA VAL A 116 8.31 0.35 10.70
C VAL A 116 8.36 -0.69 9.58
N LEU A 117 7.81 -0.34 8.42
CA LEU A 117 7.74 -1.22 7.27
C LEU A 117 8.69 -0.73 6.19
N ILE A 118 9.62 -1.59 5.77
CA ILE A 118 10.63 -1.25 4.77
C ILE A 118 10.49 -2.20 3.59
N GLY A 119 10.20 -1.64 2.43
CA GLY A 119 9.97 -2.36 1.18
C GLY A 119 11.22 -2.87 0.50
N SER A 120 11.02 -3.47 -0.64
CA SER A 120 12.03 -4.10 -1.46
C SER A 120 12.55 -3.17 -2.57
N ALA A 121 13.12 -3.74 -3.61
CA ALA A 121 13.49 -3.02 -4.82
C ALA A 121 12.51 -3.27 -5.98
N GLY A 122 11.36 -3.86 -5.73
CA GLY A 122 10.29 -4.14 -6.70
C GLY A 122 8.97 -3.56 -6.23
N ASP A 123 7.94 -3.65 -7.06
CA ASP A 123 6.61 -3.12 -6.79
C ASP A 123 5.96 -3.86 -5.61
N ASP A 124 5.74 -3.15 -4.50
CA ASP A 124 5.31 -3.69 -3.23
C ASP A 124 3.95 -3.15 -2.79
N HIS A 125 3.25 -3.88 -1.94
CA HIS A 125 2.01 -3.45 -1.32
C HIS A 125 2.15 -3.39 0.20
N PHE A 126 1.68 -2.29 0.80
CA PHE A 126 1.75 -2.05 2.24
C PHE A 126 0.38 -1.79 2.85
N SER A 127 0.23 -2.18 4.10
CA SER A 127 -0.80 -1.71 5.00
C SER A 127 -0.19 -1.55 6.39
N GLY A 128 -0.23 -0.34 6.96
CA GLY A 128 0.23 -0.09 8.33
C GLY A 128 -0.62 -0.85 9.34
N GLY A 129 -1.89 -0.55 9.36
CA GLY A 129 -2.86 -1.13 10.28
C GLY A 129 -3.34 -0.12 11.32
N ASP A 130 -3.43 -0.54 12.57
CA ASP A 130 -3.85 0.28 13.71
C ASP A 130 -2.60 0.79 14.43
N GLY A 131 -2.34 2.07 14.41
CA GLY A 131 -1.18 2.75 14.97
C GLY A 131 -0.59 3.78 14.03
N ASP A 132 0.31 4.62 14.56
CA ASP A 132 1.02 5.61 13.74
C ASP A 132 2.26 4.95 13.12
N ASP A 133 2.20 4.57 11.84
CA ASP A 133 3.21 3.77 11.17
C ASP A 133 4.21 4.59 10.36
N LEU A 134 5.41 4.06 10.19
CA LEU A 134 6.41 4.56 9.27
C LEU A 134 6.63 3.56 8.14
N VAL A 135 6.35 3.97 6.91
CA VAL A 135 6.53 3.15 5.72
C VAL A 135 7.59 3.76 4.82
N LEU A 136 8.63 3.00 4.52
CA LEU A 136 9.67 3.29 3.54
C LEU A 136 9.46 2.34 2.37
N MET A 137 8.84 2.82 1.27
CA MET A 137 8.32 1.91 0.24
C MET A 137 9.43 1.27 -0.58
N GLY A 138 10.51 2.02 -0.89
CA GLY A 138 11.68 1.45 -1.51
C GLY A 138 11.91 1.91 -2.93
N ALA A 139 12.03 0.97 -3.83
CA ALA A 139 12.10 1.27 -5.25
C ALA A 139 11.19 0.33 -6.01
N GLY A 140 10.45 0.85 -6.94
CA GLY A 140 9.36 0.20 -7.65
C GLY A 140 8.16 1.12 -7.69
N ASP A 141 7.12 0.72 -8.36
CA ASP A 141 5.84 1.45 -8.33
C ASP A 141 5.00 0.86 -7.20
N ASP A 142 5.06 1.47 -6.02
CA ASP A 142 4.56 0.90 -4.77
C ASP A 142 3.16 1.42 -4.39
N VAL A 143 2.44 0.66 -3.58
CA VAL A 143 1.10 1.03 -3.11
C VAL A 143 0.99 0.90 -1.59
N PHE A 144 0.72 2.01 -0.91
CA PHE A 144 0.29 2.00 0.48
C PHE A 144 -1.22 2.07 0.58
N VAL A 145 -1.83 1.09 1.24
CA VAL A 145 -3.29 0.98 1.38
C VAL A 145 -3.70 1.37 2.80
N TRP A 146 -4.47 2.45 2.91
CA TRP A 146 -5.11 2.84 4.16
C TRP A 146 -6.59 2.42 4.17
N ASN A 147 -7.02 1.78 5.26
CA ASN A 147 -8.39 1.35 5.48
C ASN A 147 -8.99 2.00 6.74
N PRO A 148 -10.32 2.18 6.83
CA PRO A 148 -10.97 2.67 8.04
C PRO A 148 -10.63 1.81 9.26
N GLY A 149 -10.05 2.45 10.28
CA GLY A 149 -9.51 1.81 11.49
C GLY A 149 -8.01 2.00 11.63
N GLY A 150 -7.31 2.39 10.55
CA GLY A 150 -5.95 2.87 10.63
C GLY A 150 -5.87 4.27 11.24
N ASP A 151 -4.69 4.63 11.74
CA ASP A 151 -4.40 5.92 12.36
C ASP A 151 -3.57 6.82 11.42
N ASN A 152 -2.66 7.63 11.96
CA ASN A 152 -1.84 8.54 11.16
C ASN A 152 -0.55 7.84 10.75
N ASP A 153 -0.22 7.92 9.46
CA ASP A 153 0.98 7.27 8.97
C ASP A 153 1.92 8.28 8.27
N THR A 154 3.19 7.96 8.31
CA THR A 154 4.22 8.61 7.53
C THR A 154 4.68 7.69 6.43
N VAL A 155 4.54 8.13 5.18
CA VAL A 155 4.88 7.35 3.99
C VAL A 155 5.97 8.06 3.20
N GLU A 156 7.07 7.37 2.98
CA GLU A 156 8.18 7.76 2.12
C GLU A 156 8.17 6.85 0.89
N GLY A 157 7.71 7.34 -0.26
CA GLY A 157 7.64 6.58 -1.51
C GLY A 157 9.03 6.19 -1.99
N GLN A 158 9.96 7.13 -1.95
CA GLN A 158 11.36 7.03 -2.34
C GLN A 158 11.54 6.99 -3.87
N ALA A 159 11.53 5.84 -4.55
CA ALA A 159 11.89 5.81 -5.96
C ALA A 159 10.94 4.96 -6.79
N GLY A 160 10.15 5.60 -7.61
CA GLY A 160 9.14 4.97 -8.45
C GLY A 160 7.99 5.89 -8.77
N PHE A 161 6.87 5.32 -9.08
CA PHE A 161 5.59 6.01 -9.12
C PHE A 161 4.70 5.44 -8.01
N ASP A 162 4.67 6.13 -6.88
CA ASP A 162 4.11 5.58 -5.66
C ASP A 162 2.69 6.12 -5.39
N THR A 163 1.86 5.28 -4.81
CA THR A 163 0.43 5.56 -4.63
C THR A 163 -0.01 5.39 -3.19
N LEU A 164 -0.64 6.41 -2.62
CA LEU A 164 -1.53 6.25 -1.48
C LEU A 164 -2.93 5.85 -1.97
N LEU A 165 -3.37 4.63 -1.70
CA LEU A 165 -4.74 4.19 -1.89
C LEU A 165 -5.51 4.34 -0.57
N PHE A 166 -6.32 5.38 -0.45
CA PHE A 166 -7.06 5.69 0.77
C PHE A 166 -8.55 5.32 0.63
N HIS A 167 -9.00 4.41 1.46
CA HIS A 167 -10.42 4.05 1.53
C HIS A 167 -11.14 4.88 2.58
N GLY A 168 -12.12 5.67 2.14
CA GLY A 168 -13.09 6.33 3.01
C GLY A 168 -14.10 5.35 3.62
N ALA A 169 -15.08 5.89 4.29
CA ALA A 169 -16.15 5.11 4.92
C ALA A 169 -17.53 5.59 4.42
N ASN A 170 -18.55 4.78 4.60
CA ASN A 170 -19.92 5.17 4.24
C ASN A 170 -20.52 6.16 5.29
N VAL A 171 -19.86 7.31 5.45
CA VAL A 171 -20.24 8.43 6.32
C VAL A 171 -19.76 9.73 5.69
N SER A 172 -20.37 10.85 6.00
CA SER A 172 -19.93 12.15 5.48
C SER A 172 -18.52 12.52 5.98
N GLU A 173 -17.60 12.75 5.05
CA GLU A 173 -16.20 13.02 5.30
C GLU A 173 -15.77 14.38 4.76
N ASN A 174 -14.84 15.03 5.45
CA ASN A 174 -14.14 16.18 4.92
C ASN A 174 -12.68 15.78 4.72
N ILE A 175 -12.24 15.83 3.48
CA ILE A 175 -10.88 15.51 3.06
C ILE A 175 -10.17 16.80 2.66
N ASP A 176 -8.96 17.01 3.13
CA ASP A 176 -8.08 18.12 2.75
C ASP A 176 -6.74 17.59 2.29
N ILE A 177 -6.38 17.84 1.04
CA ILE A 177 -5.10 17.46 0.45
C ILE A 177 -4.31 18.76 0.25
N SER A 178 -3.19 18.89 0.93
CA SER A 178 -2.44 20.15 0.99
C SER A 178 -0.92 19.95 1.08
N ALA A 179 -0.16 20.88 0.48
CA ALA A 179 1.29 20.91 0.61
C ALA A 179 1.73 21.43 1.99
N VAL A 180 2.69 20.74 2.60
CA VAL A 180 3.39 21.16 3.81
C VAL A 180 4.89 21.15 3.53
N GLY A 181 5.41 22.24 2.98
CA GLY A 181 6.76 22.29 2.43
C GLY A 181 6.83 21.49 1.12
N GLN A 182 7.67 20.46 1.09
CA GLN A 182 7.76 19.52 -0.04
C GLN A 182 6.91 18.26 0.15
N ARG A 183 6.32 18.08 1.31
CA ARG A 183 5.49 16.94 1.66
C ARG A 183 4.02 17.22 1.39
N VAL A 184 3.23 16.18 1.24
CA VAL A 184 1.77 16.25 1.13
C VAL A 184 1.14 15.79 2.43
N ARG A 185 0.22 16.59 2.94
CA ARG A 185 -0.69 16.17 3.99
C ARG A 185 -2.03 15.79 3.36
N PHE A 186 -2.43 14.53 3.55
CA PHE A 186 -3.80 14.10 3.33
C PHE A 186 -4.50 14.01 4.68
N PHE A 187 -5.53 14.83 4.88
CA PHE A 187 -6.27 14.91 6.16
C PHE A 187 -7.71 14.47 5.96
N ARG A 188 -8.20 13.66 6.88
CA ARG A 188 -9.59 13.23 7.01
C ARG A 188 -10.14 13.63 8.36
N ASN A 189 -11.31 14.32 8.40
CA ASN A 189 -11.92 14.79 9.65
C ASN A 189 -12.46 13.66 10.53
N VAL A 190 -12.95 12.58 9.95
CA VAL A 190 -13.43 11.40 10.70
C VAL A 190 -12.22 10.72 11.33
N ALA A 191 -12.26 10.51 12.64
CA ALA A 191 -11.15 10.08 13.49
C ALA A 191 -9.94 11.04 13.50
N SER A 192 -9.95 12.14 12.74
CA SER A 192 -8.85 13.12 12.62
C SER A 192 -7.57 12.51 12.07
N VAL A 193 -7.67 11.65 11.07
CA VAL A 193 -6.54 10.96 10.45
C VAL A 193 -5.74 11.93 9.59
N SER A 194 -4.42 11.87 9.70
CA SER A 194 -3.49 12.68 8.90
C SER A 194 -2.37 11.81 8.37
N MET A 195 -2.32 11.63 7.04
CA MET A 195 -1.18 11.00 6.36
C MET A 195 -0.13 12.08 6.05
N ASP A 196 1.12 11.76 6.26
CA ASP A 196 2.28 12.59 5.91
C ASP A 196 3.08 11.89 4.82
N LEU A 197 3.00 12.41 3.57
CA LEU A 197 3.52 11.75 2.38
C LEU A 197 4.72 12.53 1.81
N ASN A 198 5.76 11.82 1.39
CA ASN A 198 6.90 12.35 0.65
C ASN A 198 7.27 11.37 -0.46
N ASP A 199 7.71 11.87 -1.62
CA ASP A 199 8.01 11.05 -2.80
C ASP A 199 6.84 10.08 -3.11
N VAL A 200 5.59 10.59 -3.13
CA VAL A 200 4.36 9.88 -3.51
C VAL A 200 3.70 10.66 -4.63
N GLU A 201 3.53 10.04 -5.80
CA GLU A 201 3.09 10.69 -7.02
C GLU A 201 1.59 10.65 -7.20
N SER A 202 0.89 9.69 -6.60
CA SER A 202 -0.56 9.52 -6.71
C SER A 202 -1.25 9.39 -5.37
N VAL A 203 -2.42 10.02 -5.27
CA VAL A 203 -3.39 9.78 -4.20
C VAL A 203 -4.68 9.29 -4.84
N ASP A 204 -5.07 8.07 -4.52
CA ASP A 204 -6.32 7.45 -4.92
C ASP A 204 -7.28 7.41 -3.73
N PHE A 205 -8.33 8.22 -3.75
CA PHE A 205 -9.34 8.26 -2.69
C PHE A 205 -10.65 7.63 -3.15
N ASN A 206 -11.13 6.64 -2.41
CA ASN A 206 -12.45 6.04 -2.59
C ASN A 206 -13.40 6.53 -1.49
N ALA A 207 -14.38 7.36 -1.82
CA ALA A 207 -15.29 7.99 -0.86
C ALA A 207 -16.23 6.99 -0.18
N ALA A 208 -16.65 5.94 -0.87
CA ALA A 208 -17.51 4.85 -0.38
C ALA A 208 -18.95 5.24 -0.03
N GLY A 209 -19.25 6.49 0.15
CA GLY A 209 -20.60 7.04 0.33
C GLY A 209 -20.73 7.95 1.55
N GLY A 210 -21.74 8.80 1.50
CA GLY A 210 -21.92 9.92 2.41
C GLY A 210 -22.01 11.23 1.63
N THR A 211 -22.16 12.34 2.30
CA THR A 211 -22.04 13.66 1.69
C THR A 211 -20.63 14.17 1.97
N ASP A 212 -19.74 14.07 0.99
CA ASP A 212 -18.33 14.33 1.18
C ASP A 212 -17.90 15.70 0.66
N ILE A 213 -16.94 16.31 1.34
CA ILE A 213 -16.31 17.55 0.92
C ILE A 213 -14.82 17.28 0.76
N ILE A 214 -14.33 17.29 -0.47
CA ILE A 214 -12.94 17.01 -0.79
C ILE A 214 -12.31 18.30 -1.31
N VAL A 215 -11.25 18.77 -0.63
CA VAL A 215 -10.51 19.97 -0.99
C VAL A 215 -9.10 19.59 -1.43
N VAL A 216 -8.76 19.85 -2.69
CA VAL A 216 -7.41 19.74 -3.22
C VAL A 216 -6.85 21.16 -3.29
N ASN A 217 -5.84 21.44 -2.48
CA ASN A 217 -5.19 22.75 -2.42
C ASN A 217 -4.02 22.85 -3.41
N ASP A 218 -3.32 23.99 -3.41
CA ASP A 218 -2.08 24.15 -4.18
C ASP A 218 -1.03 23.14 -3.70
N LEU A 219 -0.62 22.25 -4.60
CA LEU A 219 0.37 21.19 -4.37
C LEU A 219 1.73 21.51 -5.00
N HIS A 220 1.95 22.79 -5.35
CA HIS A 220 3.21 23.20 -5.98
C HIS A 220 4.41 22.95 -5.05
N GLY A 221 5.42 22.27 -5.58
CA GLY A 221 6.65 21.95 -4.85
C GLY A 221 6.62 20.63 -4.09
N THR A 222 5.57 19.84 -4.24
CA THR A 222 5.51 18.44 -3.82
C THR A 222 5.69 17.51 -5.02
N ASP A 223 5.86 16.23 -4.78
CA ASP A 223 6.01 15.19 -5.81
C ASP A 223 4.66 14.68 -6.33
N LEU A 224 3.54 15.02 -5.64
CA LEU A 224 2.20 14.60 -6.04
C LEU A 224 1.78 15.22 -7.37
N VAL A 225 1.57 14.38 -8.38
CA VAL A 225 1.19 14.79 -9.74
C VAL A 225 -0.21 14.34 -10.13
N GLU A 226 -0.81 13.42 -9.36
CA GLU A 226 -2.13 12.87 -9.65
C GLU A 226 -2.97 12.71 -8.38
N VAL A 227 -4.24 13.12 -8.46
CA VAL A 227 -5.25 12.90 -7.41
C VAL A 227 -6.48 12.30 -8.07
N ASN A 228 -6.78 11.04 -7.75
CA ASN A 228 -7.89 10.29 -8.29
C ASN A 228 -8.99 10.17 -7.22
N LEU A 229 -10.15 10.75 -7.50
CA LEU A 229 -11.29 10.79 -6.58
C LEU A 229 -12.42 9.93 -7.14
N ASN A 230 -12.68 8.80 -6.51
CA ASN A 230 -13.80 7.96 -6.83
C ASN A 230 -14.94 8.22 -5.83
N LEU A 231 -16.00 8.90 -6.29
CA LEU A 231 -17.17 9.29 -5.49
C LEU A 231 -18.28 8.23 -5.51
N ALA A 232 -18.04 7.07 -6.11
CA ALA A 232 -19.02 6.00 -6.13
C ALA A 232 -19.23 5.42 -4.74
N GLY A 233 -20.48 5.14 -4.40
CA GLY A 233 -20.84 4.42 -3.20
C GLY A 233 -20.33 2.97 -3.18
N LEU A 234 -20.46 2.30 -2.04
CA LEU A 234 -20.10 0.89 -1.88
C LEU A 234 -20.80 0.03 -2.93
N GLY A 235 -20.02 -0.68 -3.74
CA GLY A 235 -20.55 -1.50 -4.83
C GLY A 235 -20.50 -0.86 -6.21
N GLY A 236 -19.93 0.35 -6.34
CA GLY A 236 -19.60 0.99 -7.62
C GLY A 236 -20.75 1.73 -8.29
N GLY A 237 -21.87 1.93 -7.59
CA GLY A 237 -23.00 2.78 -8.02
C GLY A 237 -23.06 4.06 -7.21
N GLY A 238 -23.92 5.00 -7.61
CA GLY A 238 -24.22 6.19 -6.81
C GLY A 238 -24.88 5.84 -5.48
N ASP A 239 -24.62 6.65 -4.46
CA ASP A 239 -25.22 6.50 -3.12
C ASP A 239 -26.41 7.44 -2.87
N LEU A 240 -26.77 8.24 -3.87
CA LEU A 240 -27.84 9.26 -3.83
C LEU A 240 -27.58 10.40 -2.84
N GLN A 241 -26.32 10.67 -2.52
CA GLN A 241 -25.89 11.79 -1.70
C GLN A 241 -24.97 12.73 -2.52
N SER A 242 -24.94 13.99 -2.13
CA SER A 242 -24.23 14.99 -2.94
C SER A 242 -22.83 15.23 -2.42
N ASP A 243 -21.83 14.95 -3.23
CA ASP A 243 -20.43 15.24 -2.93
C ASP A 243 -20.01 16.58 -3.52
N THR A 244 -19.01 17.16 -2.91
CA THR A 244 -18.42 18.44 -3.36
C THR A 244 -16.90 18.29 -3.46
N VAL A 245 -16.38 18.50 -4.66
CA VAL A 245 -14.93 18.60 -4.90
C VAL A 245 -14.57 20.04 -5.15
N ILE A 246 -13.61 20.57 -4.40
CA ILE A 246 -13.05 21.91 -4.51
C ILE A 246 -11.59 21.78 -4.90
N VAL A 247 -11.21 22.30 -6.06
CA VAL A 247 -9.80 22.36 -6.49
C VAL A 247 -9.37 23.80 -6.47
N ASN A 248 -8.42 24.13 -5.62
CA ASN A 248 -7.88 25.47 -5.48
C ASN A 248 -6.68 25.70 -6.41
N GLY A 249 -6.67 26.79 -7.14
CA GLY A 249 -5.49 27.25 -7.88
C GLY A 249 -4.42 27.83 -6.96
N THR A 250 -3.36 28.36 -7.57
CA THR A 250 -2.24 29.00 -6.87
C THR A 250 -2.53 30.47 -6.54
N ASN A 251 -1.58 31.16 -5.91
CA ASN A 251 -1.66 32.61 -5.72
C ASN A 251 -1.16 33.40 -6.96
N GLY A 252 -0.75 32.71 -8.02
CA GLY A 252 -0.25 33.28 -9.29
C GLY A 252 -1.30 33.27 -10.38
N ASP A 253 -0.83 33.46 -11.62
CA ASP A 253 -1.66 33.36 -12.81
C ASP A 253 -1.81 31.92 -13.24
N ASP A 254 -3.00 31.33 -13.09
CA ASP A 254 -3.29 29.95 -13.42
C ASP A 254 -3.97 29.83 -14.80
N VAL A 255 -3.70 28.72 -15.48
CA VAL A 255 -4.43 28.30 -16.68
C VAL A 255 -5.03 26.93 -16.41
N VAL A 256 -6.29 26.90 -16.08
CA VAL A 256 -7.00 25.67 -15.71
C VAL A 256 -7.90 25.21 -16.83
N LEU A 257 -7.81 23.94 -17.19
CA LEU A 257 -8.71 23.28 -18.13
C LEU A 257 -9.54 22.24 -17.36
N ILE A 258 -10.86 22.36 -17.46
CA ILE A 258 -11.79 21.32 -16.97
C ILE A 258 -12.36 20.60 -18.19
N SER A 259 -12.22 19.29 -18.22
CA SER A 259 -12.69 18.42 -19.29
C SER A 259 -13.36 17.20 -18.69
N GLY A 260 -14.45 16.74 -19.31
CA GLY A 260 -15.15 15.55 -18.79
C GLY A 260 -16.20 15.04 -19.76
N ASP A 261 -16.67 13.84 -19.47
CA ASP A 261 -17.77 13.16 -20.15
C ASP A 261 -18.57 12.31 -19.13
N SER A 262 -19.34 11.33 -19.59
CA SER A 262 -20.12 10.44 -18.74
C SER A 262 -19.28 9.47 -17.88
N SER A 263 -17.97 9.38 -18.11
CA SER A 263 -17.05 8.53 -17.33
C SER A 263 -16.37 9.28 -16.20
N GLY A 264 -16.29 10.61 -16.27
CA GLY A 264 -15.69 11.43 -15.24
C GLY A 264 -15.28 12.82 -15.70
N THR A 265 -14.66 13.55 -14.80
CA THR A 265 -14.16 14.92 -15.02
C THR A 265 -12.71 14.99 -14.59
N SER A 266 -11.88 15.68 -15.40
CA SER A 266 -10.49 15.98 -15.06
C SER A 266 -10.26 17.49 -14.98
N VAL A 267 -9.51 17.92 -13.98
CA VAL A 267 -9.00 19.28 -13.81
C VAL A 267 -7.50 19.27 -14.08
N LEU A 268 -7.08 20.03 -15.06
CA LEU A 268 -5.73 20.05 -15.61
C LEU A 268 -5.13 21.45 -15.53
N GLY A 269 -3.79 21.53 -15.53
CA GLY A 269 -3.04 22.80 -15.59
C GLY A 269 -2.59 23.33 -14.24
N LEU A 270 -2.83 22.59 -13.17
CA LEU A 270 -2.28 22.81 -11.82
C LEU A 270 -1.10 21.86 -11.56
N ALA A 271 -0.51 21.91 -10.37
CA ALA A 271 0.63 21.07 -10.01
C ALA A 271 0.30 19.56 -10.09
N ALA A 272 -0.87 19.18 -9.60
CA ALA A 272 -1.42 17.84 -9.79
C ALA A 272 -2.64 17.86 -10.70
N GLN A 273 -2.80 16.83 -11.53
CA GLN A 273 -4.06 16.55 -12.22
C GLN A 273 -5.07 15.98 -11.24
N VAL A 274 -6.31 16.46 -11.24
CA VAL A 274 -7.37 15.90 -10.41
C VAL A 274 -8.39 15.19 -11.31
N ASN A 275 -8.55 13.88 -11.12
CA ASN A 275 -9.51 13.06 -11.83
C ASN A 275 -10.68 12.69 -10.90
N ILE A 276 -11.90 12.91 -11.35
CA ILE A 276 -13.12 12.70 -10.56
C ILE A 276 -13.99 11.70 -11.31
N THR A 277 -14.31 10.59 -10.69
CA THR A 277 -15.18 9.53 -11.22
C THR A 277 -16.30 9.21 -10.24
N GLY A 278 -17.31 8.47 -10.68
CA GLY A 278 -18.40 8.03 -9.81
C GLY A 278 -19.36 9.13 -9.34
N ALA A 279 -19.21 10.36 -9.84
CA ALA A 279 -20.11 11.46 -9.50
C ALA A 279 -21.56 11.19 -9.98
N GLU A 280 -22.52 11.54 -9.16
CA GLU A 280 -23.94 11.41 -9.49
C GLU A 280 -24.45 12.62 -10.29
N SER A 281 -25.43 12.38 -11.18
CA SER A 281 -26.06 13.40 -12.04
C SER A 281 -27.37 13.94 -11.44
#